data_b4cab61d21134dbe23c5d84ea55c89ca
#
_entry.id   b4cab61d21134dbe23c5d84ea55c89ca
#
_cell.length_a   1.000
_cell.length_b   1.000
_cell.length_c   1.000
_cell.angle_alpha   90.00
_cell.angle_beta   90.00
_cell.angle_gamma   90.00
#
_symmetry.space_group_name_H-M   'P 1'
#
loop_
_entity.id
_entity.type
_entity.pdbx_description
1 polymer ?
#
loop_
_entity_poly.entity_id
_entity_poly.type
_entity_poly.pdbx_seq_one_letter_code
_entity_poly.pdbx_strand_id
1 'polypeptide(L)'
;MQGWAQQALPGGGSGIESDSKTNWEAHNVVNYAKLKEQYRVSELANDVVDSITQTGALPSNYITKSQARAMGWSEGKTLNNCVPGKALGGDVFANTNGVLPSANGRIWYEADVGVDYTMSRSNSKNPAYRILYSNDGLIYGTYDHYDTVFQIFP
;
A
#
# COMPACT_ATOMS: atom_id res chain seq x y z
N MET A 1 4.07 -6.51 17.71
CA MET A 1 2.83 -7.14 18.20
C MET A 1 2.60 -6.90 19.67
N GLN A 2 3.61 -7.04 20.50
CA GLN A 2 3.45 -6.82 21.93
C GLN A 2 2.98 -5.43 22.30
N GLY A 3 3.47 -4.40 21.64
CA GLY A 3 3.01 -3.05 21.88
C GLY A 3 1.53 -2.87 21.62
N TRP A 4 1.03 -3.55 20.60
CA TRP A 4 -0.38 -3.53 20.27
C TRP A 4 -1.21 -4.18 21.37
N ALA A 5 -0.80 -5.34 21.86
CA ALA A 5 -1.49 -6.03 22.93
C ALA A 5 -1.48 -5.21 24.22
N GLN A 6 -0.36 -4.58 24.53
CA GLN A 6 -0.24 -3.73 25.71
C GLN A 6 -1.15 -2.51 25.64
N GLN A 7 -1.33 -1.94 24.46
CA GLN A 7 -2.24 -0.82 24.28
C GLN A 7 -3.70 -1.23 24.57
N ALA A 8 -4.06 -2.44 24.24
CA ALA A 8 -5.40 -2.92 24.49
C ALA A 8 -5.70 -3.10 25.96
N LEU A 9 -4.75 -3.61 26.71
CA LEU A 9 -4.96 -3.97 28.11
C LEU A 9 -5.21 -2.79 29.05
N PRO A 10 -4.38 -1.72 29.02
CA PRO A 10 -4.60 -0.60 29.93
C PRO A 10 -5.94 0.08 29.74
N GLY A 11 -6.38 0.20 28.52
CA GLY A 11 -7.68 0.79 28.24
C GLY A 11 -8.81 -0.01 28.85
N GLY A 12 -8.71 -1.31 28.80
CA GLY A 12 -9.71 -2.20 29.38
C GLY A 12 -9.85 -2.02 30.87
N GLY A 13 -8.74 -1.71 31.55
CA GLY A 13 -8.75 -1.50 32.97
C GLY A 13 -9.60 -0.34 33.42
N SER A 14 -9.80 0.65 32.58
CA SER A 14 -10.60 1.81 32.92
C SER A 14 -12.07 1.66 32.56
N GLY A 15 -12.50 0.49 32.16
CA GLY A 15 -13.88 0.19 31.79
C GLY A 15 -14.88 0.34 32.92
N ILE A 16 -14.79 1.42 33.65
CA ILE A 16 -15.65 1.73 34.79
C ILE A 16 -16.98 2.26 34.31
N GLU A 17 -16.94 3.04 33.26
CA GLU A 17 -18.12 3.65 32.66
C GLU A 17 -18.49 2.93 31.38
N SER A 18 -19.76 2.57 31.24
CA SER A 18 -20.19 1.81 30.05
C SER A 18 -20.00 2.55 28.75
N ASP A 19 -20.19 3.88 28.71
CA ASP A 19 -20.01 4.66 27.51
C ASP A 19 -18.55 4.70 27.09
N SER A 20 -17.65 4.91 28.02
CA SER A 20 -16.20 4.89 27.76
C SER A 20 -15.76 3.50 27.26
N LYS A 21 -16.28 2.47 27.88
CA LYS A 21 -15.97 1.09 27.50
C LYS A 21 -16.42 0.80 26.07
N THR A 22 -17.63 1.21 25.71
CA THR A 22 -18.15 1.00 24.38
C THR A 22 -17.34 1.73 23.32
N ASN A 23 -16.98 3.00 23.58
CA ASN A 23 -16.16 3.79 22.67
C ASN A 23 -14.78 3.18 22.50
N TRP A 24 -14.22 2.66 23.58
CA TRP A 24 -12.89 2.08 23.56
C TRP A 24 -12.89 0.76 22.76
N GLU A 25 -13.90 -0.07 22.93
CA GLU A 25 -14.04 -1.30 22.16
C GLU A 25 -14.19 -1.01 20.66
N ALA A 26 -15.02 -0.05 20.30
CA ALA A 26 -15.19 0.36 18.91
C ALA A 26 -13.87 0.87 18.30
N HIS A 27 -13.12 1.65 19.05
CA HIS A 27 -11.82 2.15 18.62
C HIS A 27 -10.84 1.00 18.36
N ASN A 28 -10.79 0.02 19.24
CA ASN A 28 -9.91 -1.12 19.07
C ASN A 28 -10.29 -1.98 17.86
N VAL A 29 -11.56 -2.16 17.60
CA VAL A 29 -12.01 -2.89 16.40
C VAL A 29 -11.54 -2.20 15.13
N VAL A 30 -11.68 -0.87 15.07
CA VAL A 30 -11.22 -0.10 13.92
C VAL A 30 -9.71 -0.19 13.75
N ASN A 31 -8.94 -0.05 14.82
CA ASN A 31 -7.48 -0.16 14.77
C ASN A 31 -7.04 -1.56 14.34
N TYR A 32 -7.72 -2.58 14.81
CA TYR A 32 -7.40 -3.94 14.42
C TYR A 32 -7.65 -4.19 12.93
N ALA A 33 -8.76 -3.67 12.41
CA ALA A 33 -9.06 -3.78 10.99
C ALA A 33 -7.99 -3.09 10.12
N LYS A 34 -7.56 -1.89 10.52
CA LYS A 34 -6.48 -1.17 9.82
C LYS A 34 -5.18 -1.95 9.86
N LEU A 35 -4.84 -2.52 11.00
CA LEU A 35 -3.62 -3.30 11.17
C LEU A 35 -3.63 -4.53 10.27
N LYS A 36 -4.76 -5.21 10.16
CA LYS A 36 -4.90 -6.35 9.26
C LYS A 36 -4.68 -5.96 7.81
N GLU A 37 -5.20 -4.81 7.39
CA GLU A 37 -4.99 -4.31 6.04
C GLU A 37 -3.51 -3.99 5.79
N GLN A 38 -2.83 -3.40 6.75
CA GLN A 38 -1.39 -3.14 6.64
C GLN A 38 -0.60 -4.45 6.47
N TYR A 39 -0.94 -5.46 7.26
CA TYR A 39 -0.29 -6.77 7.14
C TYR A 39 -0.55 -7.40 5.78
N ARG A 40 -1.76 -7.28 5.27
CA ARG A 40 -2.10 -7.85 3.96
C ARG A 40 -1.30 -7.19 2.85
N VAL A 41 -1.20 -5.86 2.86
CA VAL A 41 -0.36 -5.14 1.90
C VAL A 41 1.09 -5.59 2.02
N SER A 42 1.62 -5.67 3.24
CA SER A 42 3.00 -6.06 3.48
C SER A 42 3.30 -7.46 2.98
N GLU A 43 2.39 -8.42 3.22
CA GLU A 43 2.55 -9.78 2.73
C GLU A 43 2.56 -9.85 1.20
N LEU A 44 1.63 -9.17 0.56
CA LEU A 44 1.53 -9.15 -0.90
C LEU A 44 2.70 -8.42 -1.55
N ALA A 45 3.36 -7.54 -0.82
CA ALA A 45 4.46 -6.72 -1.31
C ALA A 45 5.84 -7.33 -1.05
N ASN A 46 5.95 -8.51 -0.45
CA ASN A 46 7.24 -9.08 -0.06
C ASN A 46 8.26 -9.06 -1.20
N ASP A 47 7.90 -9.57 -2.36
CA ASP A 47 8.82 -9.63 -3.50
C ASP A 47 9.22 -8.24 -3.98
N VAL A 48 8.30 -7.29 -3.96
CA VAL A 48 8.54 -5.91 -4.36
C VAL A 48 9.51 -5.25 -3.38
N VAL A 49 9.27 -5.40 -2.09
CA VAL A 49 10.11 -4.82 -1.04
C VAL A 49 11.52 -5.42 -1.12
N ASP A 50 11.62 -6.74 -1.26
CA ASP A 50 12.91 -7.41 -1.38
C ASP A 50 13.68 -6.91 -2.61
N SER A 51 13.02 -6.79 -3.73
CA SER A 51 13.65 -6.30 -4.96
C SER A 51 14.18 -4.88 -4.79
N ILE A 52 13.36 -3.99 -4.24
CA ILE A 52 13.75 -2.59 -4.04
C ILE A 52 14.91 -2.49 -3.04
N THR A 53 14.87 -3.23 -1.94
CA THR A 53 15.94 -3.16 -0.92
C THR A 53 17.25 -3.74 -1.42
N GLN A 54 17.20 -4.75 -2.29
CA GLN A 54 18.39 -5.41 -2.80
C GLN A 54 18.97 -4.74 -4.04
N THR A 55 18.12 -4.21 -4.92
CA THR A 55 18.54 -3.72 -6.22
C THR A 55 18.19 -2.26 -6.49
N GLY A 56 17.34 -1.66 -5.68
CA GLY A 56 16.82 -0.31 -5.93
C GLY A 56 15.73 -0.26 -7.00
N ALA A 57 15.32 -1.40 -7.55
CA ALA A 57 14.34 -1.47 -8.64
C ALA A 57 13.25 -2.49 -8.35
N LEU A 58 12.11 -2.30 -9.01
CA LEU A 58 11.02 -3.25 -8.98
C LEU A 58 11.40 -4.57 -9.66
N PRO A 59 10.70 -5.66 -9.35
CA PRO A 59 10.84 -6.90 -10.12
C PRO A 59 10.61 -6.65 -11.62
N SER A 60 11.22 -7.49 -12.46
CA SER A 60 11.24 -7.28 -13.91
C SER A 60 9.88 -7.39 -14.60
N ASN A 61 8.89 -7.96 -13.92
CA ASN A 61 7.53 -8.05 -14.46
C ASN A 61 6.74 -6.75 -14.35
N TYR A 62 7.28 -5.72 -13.70
CA TYR A 62 6.63 -4.42 -13.60
C TYR A 62 6.97 -3.55 -14.80
N ILE A 63 5.97 -2.84 -15.28
CA ILE A 63 6.11 -1.83 -16.33
C ILE A 63 5.35 -0.57 -15.91
N THR A 64 5.77 0.56 -16.43
CA THR A 64 5.08 1.84 -16.20
C THR A 64 3.80 1.91 -17.02
N LYS A 65 2.91 2.82 -16.64
CA LYS A 65 1.69 3.08 -17.43
C LYS A 65 2.03 3.54 -18.84
N SER A 66 3.07 4.31 -19.00
CA SER A 66 3.53 4.76 -20.32
C SER A 66 3.93 3.58 -21.20
N GLN A 67 4.68 2.65 -20.65
CA GLN A 67 5.08 1.43 -21.37
C GLN A 67 3.85 0.57 -21.72
N ALA A 68 2.92 0.43 -20.78
CA ALA A 68 1.69 -0.32 -21.03
C ALA A 68 0.85 0.32 -22.13
N ARG A 69 0.72 1.65 -22.12
CA ARG A 69 -0.01 2.38 -23.17
C ARG A 69 0.62 2.20 -24.53
N ALA A 70 1.94 2.16 -24.61
CA ALA A 70 2.65 1.90 -25.86
C ALA A 70 2.32 0.50 -26.41
N MET A 71 1.87 -0.41 -25.57
CA MET A 71 1.47 -1.76 -25.94
C MET A 71 -0.03 -1.94 -26.08
N GLY A 72 -0.78 -0.84 -26.12
CA GLY A 72 -2.22 -0.85 -26.38
C GLY A 72 -3.13 -0.75 -25.17
N TRP A 73 -2.57 -0.66 -23.97
CA TRP A 73 -3.37 -0.52 -22.76
C TRP A 73 -3.81 0.94 -22.54
N SER A 74 -4.98 1.11 -21.92
CA SER A 74 -5.43 2.40 -21.37
C SER A 74 -6.29 2.12 -20.15
N GLU A 75 -6.50 3.15 -19.32
CA GLU A 75 -7.32 2.98 -18.11
C GLU A 75 -8.69 2.41 -18.47
N GLY A 76 -9.13 1.46 -17.65
CA GLY A 76 -10.38 0.74 -17.87
C GLY A 76 -10.23 -0.55 -18.67
N LYS A 77 -9.16 -0.71 -19.43
CA LYS A 77 -8.87 -1.96 -20.13
C LYS A 77 -8.19 -2.96 -19.20
N THR A 78 -8.38 -4.23 -19.49
CA THR A 78 -7.72 -5.33 -18.80
C THR A 78 -6.27 -5.41 -19.23
N LEU A 79 -5.34 -5.16 -18.33
CA LEU A 79 -3.91 -5.14 -18.67
C LEU A 79 -3.44 -6.48 -19.25
N ASN A 80 -3.91 -7.59 -18.69
CA ASN A 80 -3.47 -8.91 -19.10
C ASN A 80 -3.81 -9.21 -20.57
N ASN A 81 -4.82 -8.56 -21.13
CA ASN A 81 -5.17 -8.70 -22.55
C ASN A 81 -4.18 -7.96 -23.46
N CYS A 82 -3.51 -6.95 -22.95
CA CYS A 82 -2.57 -6.14 -23.73
C CYS A 82 -1.12 -6.57 -23.49
N VAL A 83 -0.77 -6.85 -22.24
CA VAL A 83 0.60 -7.19 -21.82
C VAL A 83 0.53 -8.31 -20.80
N PRO A 84 0.35 -9.57 -21.25
CA PRO A 84 0.20 -10.70 -20.33
C PRO A 84 1.36 -10.84 -19.34
N GLY A 85 1.04 -11.14 -18.09
CA GLY A 85 2.04 -11.39 -17.06
C GLY A 85 2.71 -10.16 -16.46
N LYS A 86 2.32 -8.97 -16.88
CA LYS A 86 2.92 -7.73 -16.38
C LYS A 86 2.06 -7.11 -15.28
N ALA A 87 2.73 -6.30 -14.46
CA ALA A 87 2.12 -5.50 -13.39
C ALA A 87 2.48 -4.04 -13.59
N LEU A 88 1.65 -3.13 -13.08
CA LEU A 88 1.90 -1.70 -13.20
C LEU A 88 2.69 -1.18 -12.02
N GLY A 89 3.79 -0.53 -12.29
CA GLY A 89 4.63 0.12 -11.27
C GLY A 89 5.81 0.83 -11.88
N GLY A 90 6.37 1.75 -11.08
CA GLY A 90 7.52 2.55 -11.50
C GLY A 90 7.18 3.96 -11.94
N ASP A 91 5.90 4.31 -11.96
CA ASP A 91 5.50 5.69 -12.25
C ASP A 91 5.80 6.60 -11.06
N VAL A 92 6.13 7.85 -11.36
CA VAL A 92 6.37 8.86 -10.32
C VAL A 92 5.06 9.15 -9.60
N PHE A 93 5.13 9.16 -8.27
CA PHE A 93 4.05 9.60 -7.41
C PHE A 93 4.32 11.04 -6.99
N ALA A 94 3.45 11.96 -7.35
CA ALA A 94 3.70 13.39 -7.17
C ALA A 94 3.74 13.85 -5.71
N ASN A 95 3.09 13.11 -4.79
CA ASN A 95 3.01 13.46 -3.37
C ASN A 95 2.46 14.88 -3.15
N THR A 96 1.52 15.31 -3.98
CA THR A 96 0.99 16.68 -3.97
C THR A 96 0.36 17.04 -2.63
N ASN A 97 -0.32 16.07 -2.01
CA ASN A 97 -0.99 16.27 -0.72
C ASN A 97 -0.05 16.10 0.48
N GLY A 98 1.22 15.81 0.26
CA GLY A 98 2.20 15.68 1.33
C GLY A 98 1.96 14.50 2.26
N VAL A 99 1.33 13.42 1.78
CA VAL A 99 1.06 12.23 2.60
C VAL A 99 2.34 11.49 2.96
N LEU A 100 3.39 11.64 2.14
CA LEU A 100 4.69 11.02 2.35
C LEU A 100 5.72 12.08 2.75
N PRO A 101 6.74 11.73 3.52
CA PRO A 101 7.77 12.69 3.91
C PRO A 101 8.58 13.18 2.71
N SER A 102 8.69 14.47 2.56
CA SER A 102 9.45 15.11 1.48
C SER A 102 10.85 15.46 1.94
N ALA A 103 11.79 15.49 1.01
CA ALA A 103 13.15 15.96 1.24
C ALA A 103 13.75 16.45 -0.08
N ASN A 104 14.81 17.24 -0.02
CA ASN A 104 15.48 17.72 -1.20
C ASN A 104 15.99 16.55 -2.05
N GLY A 105 15.64 16.54 -3.34
CA GLY A 105 16.05 15.50 -4.26
C GLY A 105 15.28 14.18 -4.13
N ARG A 106 14.35 14.07 -3.17
CA ARG A 106 13.57 12.85 -3.01
C ARG A 106 12.47 12.79 -4.05
N ILE A 107 12.41 11.63 -4.72
CA ILE A 107 11.35 11.32 -5.69
C ILE A 107 10.65 10.06 -5.20
N TRP A 108 9.32 10.09 -5.22
CA TRP A 108 8.50 8.95 -4.87
C TRP A 108 7.98 8.26 -6.13
N TYR A 109 7.92 6.95 -6.06
CA TYR A 109 7.38 6.09 -7.13
C TYR A 109 6.29 5.23 -6.54
N GLU A 110 5.38 4.74 -7.39
CA GLU A 110 4.30 3.86 -6.97
C GLU A 110 4.34 2.54 -7.72
N ALA A 111 3.80 1.49 -7.09
CA ALA A 111 3.62 0.18 -7.71
C ALA A 111 2.36 -0.48 -7.16
N ASP A 112 1.59 -1.10 -8.04
CA ASP A 112 0.44 -1.91 -7.63
C ASP A 112 0.91 -3.18 -6.92
N VAL A 113 0.17 -3.61 -5.89
CA VAL A 113 0.35 -4.93 -5.29
C VAL A 113 -1.02 -5.56 -5.07
N GLY A 114 -1.09 -6.88 -5.23
CA GLY A 114 -2.33 -7.63 -5.00
C GLY A 114 -3.43 -7.37 -6.02
N VAL A 115 -3.10 -6.81 -7.17
CA VAL A 115 -4.07 -6.50 -8.22
C VAL A 115 -4.21 -7.70 -9.17
N ASP A 116 -5.46 -8.04 -9.48
CA ASP A 116 -5.77 -9.05 -10.50
C ASP A 116 -5.94 -8.35 -11.84
N TYR A 117 -4.97 -8.52 -12.72
CA TYR A 117 -4.96 -7.88 -14.02
C TYR A 117 -5.75 -8.65 -15.09
N THR A 118 -6.43 -9.74 -14.72
CA THR A 118 -7.38 -10.41 -15.61
C THR A 118 -8.73 -9.72 -15.65
N MET A 119 -8.90 -8.68 -14.84
CA MET A 119 -10.01 -7.74 -14.88
C MET A 119 -9.44 -6.32 -14.87
N SER A 120 -10.29 -5.31 -15.10
CA SER A 120 -9.86 -3.93 -15.03
C SER A 120 -9.25 -3.62 -13.65
N ARG A 121 -8.15 -2.88 -13.62
CA ARG A 121 -7.51 -2.46 -12.39
C ARG A 121 -8.45 -1.65 -11.50
N SER A 122 -9.37 -0.91 -12.10
CA SER A 122 -10.35 -0.10 -11.40
C SER A 122 -11.62 -0.86 -11.00
N ASN A 123 -11.69 -2.16 -11.29
CA ASN A 123 -12.81 -3.00 -10.87
C ASN A 123 -12.89 -2.98 -9.33
N SER A 124 -14.12 -2.89 -8.80
CA SER A 124 -14.34 -2.81 -7.35
C SER A 124 -13.83 -4.03 -6.59
N LYS A 125 -13.60 -5.15 -7.25
CA LYS A 125 -13.03 -6.36 -6.63
C LYS A 125 -11.51 -6.27 -6.47
N ASN A 126 -10.86 -5.36 -7.18
CA ASN A 126 -9.44 -5.16 -7.02
C ASN A 126 -9.17 -4.25 -5.81
N PRO A 127 -8.22 -4.62 -4.97
CA PRO A 127 -7.86 -3.76 -3.84
C PRO A 127 -7.09 -2.53 -4.32
N ALA A 128 -7.17 -1.49 -3.55
CA ALA A 128 -6.44 -0.24 -3.81
C ALA A 128 -5.05 -0.27 -3.14
N TYR A 129 -4.40 -1.41 -3.13
CA TYR A 129 -3.09 -1.60 -2.48
C TYR A 129 -1.98 -1.10 -3.38
N ARG A 130 -1.07 -0.34 -2.80
CA ARG A 130 0.10 0.20 -3.51
C ARG A 130 1.31 0.18 -2.59
N ILE A 131 2.47 0.07 -3.20
CA ILE A 131 3.75 0.35 -2.55
C ILE A 131 4.24 1.69 -3.09
N LEU A 132 4.75 2.50 -2.17
CA LEU A 132 5.35 3.80 -2.47
C LEU A 132 6.80 3.73 -2.04
N TYR A 133 7.71 4.01 -2.94
CA TYR A 133 9.14 3.91 -2.63
C TYR A 133 9.87 5.12 -3.16
N SER A 134 10.89 5.54 -2.43
CA SER A 134 11.67 6.72 -2.78
C SER A 134 13.01 6.35 -3.39
N ASN A 135 13.57 7.28 -4.15
CA ASN A 135 14.91 7.11 -4.72
C ASN A 135 16.01 7.05 -3.66
N ASP A 136 15.72 7.40 -2.41
CA ASP A 136 16.67 7.35 -1.30
C ASP A 136 16.36 6.24 -0.27
N GLY A 137 15.54 5.26 -0.64
CA GLY A 137 15.44 4.00 0.09
C GLY A 137 14.28 3.85 1.06
N LEU A 138 13.35 4.80 1.11
CA LEU A 138 12.15 4.66 1.95
C LEU A 138 11.10 3.83 1.23
N ILE A 139 10.39 2.98 1.98
CA ILE A 139 9.29 2.18 1.44
C ILE A 139 8.09 2.31 2.35
N TYR A 140 6.97 2.72 1.77
CA TYR A 140 5.68 2.85 2.41
C TYR A 140 4.65 2.02 1.68
N GLY A 141 3.54 1.74 2.36
CA GLY A 141 2.39 1.09 1.75
C GLY A 141 1.12 1.87 1.97
N THR A 142 0.11 1.57 1.16
CA THR A 142 -1.24 2.08 1.35
C THR A 142 -2.23 0.97 1.01
N TYR A 143 -3.36 0.95 1.73
CA TYR A 143 -4.45 -0.01 1.46
C TYR A 143 -5.71 0.69 0.94
N ASP A 144 -5.73 2.00 0.84
CA ASP A 144 -6.90 2.81 0.52
C ASP A 144 -6.61 3.89 -0.52
N HIS A 145 -5.76 3.59 -1.47
CA HIS A 145 -5.42 4.48 -2.58
C HIS A 145 -4.91 5.84 -2.09
N TYR A 146 -3.91 5.79 -1.20
CA TYR A 146 -3.14 6.94 -0.69
C TYR A 146 -3.80 7.79 0.40
N ASP A 147 -5.00 7.46 0.86
CA ASP A 147 -5.62 8.18 1.98
C ASP A 147 -4.85 7.94 3.28
N THR A 148 -4.41 6.71 3.49
CA THR A 148 -3.60 6.31 4.63
C THR A 148 -2.32 5.66 4.13
N VAL A 149 -1.17 6.11 4.63
CA VAL A 149 0.12 5.50 4.33
C VAL A 149 0.78 5.01 5.60
N PHE A 150 1.58 3.96 5.49
CA PHE A 150 2.32 3.42 6.61
C PHE A 150 3.71 3.00 6.16
N GLN A 151 4.70 3.19 7.02
CA GLN A 151 6.09 2.87 6.68
C GLN A 151 6.34 1.37 6.78
N ILE A 152 6.97 0.81 5.77
CA ILE A 152 7.36 -0.59 5.73
C ILE A 152 8.85 -0.71 6.02
N PHE A 153 9.64 0.17 5.40
CA PHE A 153 11.08 0.06 5.49
C PHE A 153 11.74 1.42 5.29
N PRO A 154 12.65 1.79 6.16
CA PRO A 154 13.72 2.67 5.79
C PRO A 154 14.81 1.82 5.23
#